data_3a68d6cf7b04fb5807e1bb101dea450f
#
_entry.id   3a68d6cf7b04fb5807e1bb101dea450f
#
_cell.length_a   1.000
_cell.length_b   1.000
_cell.length_c   1.000
_cell.angle_alpha   90.00
_cell.angle_beta   90.00
_cell.angle_gamma   90.00
#
_symmetry.space_group_name_H-M   'P 1'
#
loop_
_entity.id
_entity.type
_entity.pdbx_description
1 polymer ?
#
loop_
_entity_poly.entity_id
_entity_poly.type
_entity_poly.pdbx_seq_one_letter_code
_entity_poly.pdbx_strand_id
1 'polypeptide(L)'
;RHLPKGECLVEPFVGAGSVFLNTDFSRYILADINSDLISLYNIVKMRTDEYVQAARELFVPETNCAEVYYQFREEFNKSQDPFRRAVLFLYLNRYGYNGLCRYNLRGEFNVPFGRYKKPYFPEAELYHFAEKAQNAFFYCESYADSMARADDASVVYCDPPYAPLSATANFTAYHTNSFTLEQQAHLAEIAEGLVDRHIPVLISNHDTMLTREW
;
A
#
# COMPACT_ATOMS: atom_id res chain seq x y z
N ARG A 1 -9.76 16.16 6.15
CA ARG A 1 -10.57 17.05 7.00
C ARG A 1 -10.78 16.53 8.42
N HIS A 2 -10.70 15.23 8.67
CA HIS A 2 -11.04 14.60 9.96
C HIS A 2 -9.82 14.10 10.75
N LEU A 3 -8.62 14.15 10.17
CA LEU A 3 -7.41 13.76 10.90
C LEU A 3 -7.16 14.74 12.06
N PRO A 4 -6.91 14.22 13.27
CA PRO A 4 -6.46 15.00 14.41
C PRO A 4 -5.12 15.68 14.12
N LYS A 5 -4.78 16.67 14.95
CA LYS A 5 -3.49 17.35 14.87
C LYS A 5 -2.43 16.51 15.59
N GLY A 6 -1.22 16.47 15.03
CA GLY A 6 -0.04 15.81 15.58
C GLY A 6 1.20 16.19 14.80
N GLU A 7 2.35 15.71 15.20
CA GLU A 7 3.63 15.91 14.49
C GLU A 7 3.98 14.70 13.62
N CYS A 8 3.53 13.51 13.99
CA CYS A 8 3.79 12.26 13.30
C CYS A 8 2.48 11.60 12.85
N LEU A 9 2.39 11.22 11.57
CA LEU A 9 1.33 10.36 11.09
C LEU A 9 1.82 8.91 11.01
N VAL A 10 1.07 7.99 11.62
CA VAL A 10 1.28 6.54 11.52
C VAL A 10 0.19 5.95 10.64
N GLU A 11 0.54 5.35 9.52
CA GLU A 11 -0.38 4.63 8.61
C GLU A 11 0.00 3.14 8.54
N PRO A 12 -0.66 2.26 9.30
CA PRO A 12 -0.40 0.81 9.30
C PRO A 12 -0.81 0.09 8.01
N PHE A 13 -1.60 0.73 7.17
CA PHE A 13 -2.12 0.24 5.89
C PHE A 13 -1.90 1.31 4.83
N VAL A 14 -0.64 1.64 4.53
CA VAL A 14 -0.32 2.79 3.67
C VAL A 14 -0.85 2.64 2.25
N GLY A 15 -0.93 1.41 1.72
CA GLY A 15 -1.43 1.16 0.38
C GLY A 15 -0.82 2.12 -0.65
N ALA A 16 -1.65 2.84 -1.39
CA ALA A 16 -1.22 3.82 -2.39
C ALA A 16 -0.64 5.13 -1.82
N GLY A 17 -0.58 5.29 -0.49
CA GLY A 17 -0.07 6.49 0.16
C GLY A 17 -0.95 7.73 0.02
N SER A 18 -2.24 7.55 -0.22
CA SER A 18 -3.13 8.68 -0.53
C SER A 18 -3.26 9.68 0.61
N VAL A 19 -3.24 9.24 1.87
CA VAL A 19 -3.31 10.14 3.03
C VAL A 19 -1.95 10.79 3.24
N PHE A 20 -0.87 10.00 3.25
CA PHE A 20 0.50 10.50 3.32
C PHE A 20 0.77 11.62 2.31
N LEU A 21 0.43 11.41 1.03
CA LEU A 21 0.71 12.37 -0.04
C LEU A 21 -0.11 13.67 0.06
N ASN A 22 -1.25 13.64 0.76
CA ASN A 22 -2.17 14.78 0.88
C ASN A 22 -2.22 15.40 2.30
N THR A 23 -1.25 15.13 3.16
CA THR A 23 -1.15 15.68 4.52
C THR A 23 0.24 16.26 4.78
N ASP A 24 0.35 17.17 5.74
CA ASP A 24 1.61 17.85 6.09
C ASP A 24 1.94 17.63 7.56
N PHE A 25 2.48 16.43 7.85
CA PHE A 25 3.08 16.11 9.14
C PHE A 25 4.60 16.26 9.07
N SER A 26 5.23 16.54 10.19
CA SER A 26 6.69 16.66 10.28
C SER A 26 7.40 15.33 10.06
N ARG A 27 6.72 14.21 10.38
CA ARG A 27 7.25 12.85 10.27
C ARG A 27 6.13 11.88 9.89
N TYR A 28 6.49 10.81 9.19
CA TYR A 28 5.57 9.73 8.81
C TYR A 28 6.17 8.36 9.13
N ILE A 29 5.35 7.48 9.70
CA ILE A 29 5.61 6.05 9.89
C ILE A 29 4.58 5.32 9.05
N LEU A 30 5.02 4.72 7.95
CA LEU A 30 4.16 4.17 6.92
C LEU A 30 4.45 2.68 6.77
N ALA A 31 3.44 1.84 6.94
CA ALA A 31 3.61 0.40 6.85
C ALA A 31 2.58 -0.27 5.93
N ASP A 32 2.98 -1.39 5.39
CA ASP A 32 2.15 -2.32 4.64
C ASP A 32 2.76 -3.73 4.72
N ILE A 33 1.93 -4.76 4.65
CA ILE A 33 2.41 -6.15 4.59
C ILE A 33 2.95 -6.52 3.21
N ASN A 34 2.69 -5.72 2.18
CA ASN A 34 3.17 -5.94 0.83
C ASN A 34 4.63 -5.50 0.69
N SER A 35 5.53 -6.47 0.71
CA SER A 35 6.97 -6.23 0.62
C SER A 35 7.41 -5.59 -0.71
N ASP A 36 6.73 -5.88 -1.82
CA ASP A 36 7.04 -5.28 -3.12
C ASP A 36 6.68 -3.79 -3.14
N LEU A 37 5.56 -3.40 -2.51
CA LEU A 37 5.14 -2.03 -2.36
C LEU A 37 6.11 -1.22 -1.48
N ILE A 38 6.47 -1.76 -0.33
CA ILE A 38 7.42 -1.09 0.59
C ILE A 38 8.82 -1.01 0.00
N SER A 39 9.26 -2.04 -0.72
CA SER A 39 10.51 -2.01 -1.46
C SER A 39 10.51 -0.92 -2.53
N LEU A 40 9.43 -0.82 -3.32
CA LEU A 40 9.25 0.26 -4.29
C LEU A 40 9.39 1.64 -3.64
N TYR A 41 8.70 1.90 -2.54
CA TYR A 41 8.73 3.20 -1.86
C TYR A 41 10.12 3.57 -1.36
N ASN A 42 10.83 2.63 -0.74
CA ASN A 42 12.20 2.84 -0.29
C ASN A 42 13.16 3.08 -1.48
N ILE A 43 13.01 2.35 -2.57
CA ILE A 43 13.85 2.52 -3.78
C ILE A 43 13.60 3.88 -4.44
N VAL A 44 12.33 4.27 -4.60
CA VAL A 44 11.99 5.59 -5.17
C VAL A 44 12.53 6.71 -4.29
N LYS A 45 12.42 6.61 -2.96
CA LYS A 45 12.97 7.58 -2.02
C LYS A 45 14.49 7.72 -2.13
N MET A 46 15.21 6.60 -2.24
CA MET A 46 16.69 6.56 -2.12
C MET A 46 17.41 6.71 -3.46
N ARG A 47 16.79 6.31 -4.58
CA ARG A 47 17.41 6.18 -5.91
C ARG A 47 16.47 6.75 -6.99
N THR A 48 15.89 7.92 -6.75
CA THR A 48 14.81 8.50 -7.56
C THR A 48 15.15 8.58 -9.04
N ASP A 49 16.26 9.24 -9.40
CA ASP A 49 16.64 9.46 -10.81
C ASP A 49 16.90 8.14 -11.53
N GLU A 50 17.64 7.25 -10.89
CA GLU A 50 17.96 5.94 -11.45
C GLU A 50 16.69 5.10 -11.65
N TYR A 51 15.77 5.13 -10.66
CA TYR A 51 14.48 4.44 -10.74
C TYR A 51 13.61 5.00 -11.87
N VAL A 52 13.47 6.33 -11.95
CA VAL A 52 12.68 7.01 -13.00
C VAL A 52 13.23 6.69 -14.38
N GLN A 53 14.57 6.71 -14.56
CA GLN A 53 15.19 6.36 -15.83
C GLN A 53 14.88 4.91 -16.23
N ALA A 54 15.12 3.95 -15.33
CA ALA A 54 14.90 2.54 -15.61
C ALA A 54 13.41 2.20 -15.84
N ALA A 55 12.52 2.83 -15.08
CA ALA A 55 11.08 2.63 -15.26
C ALA A 55 10.60 3.21 -16.59
N ARG A 56 11.09 4.39 -17.00
CA ARG A 56 10.70 5.04 -18.26
C ARG A 56 11.00 4.15 -19.48
N GLU A 57 12.08 3.37 -19.46
CA GLU A 57 12.45 2.45 -20.55
C GLU A 57 11.37 1.37 -20.80
N LEU A 58 10.54 1.08 -19.78
CA LEU A 58 9.44 0.13 -19.90
C LEU A 58 8.12 0.77 -20.39
N PHE A 59 8.03 2.11 -20.49
CA PHE A 59 6.81 2.83 -20.89
C PHE A 59 6.88 3.30 -22.33
N VAL A 60 7.15 2.38 -23.22
CA VAL A 60 7.25 2.59 -24.67
C VAL A 60 6.14 1.82 -25.42
N PRO A 61 5.77 2.21 -26.65
CA PRO A 61 4.70 1.53 -27.39
C PRO A 61 4.91 0.03 -27.57
N GLU A 62 6.16 -0.40 -27.72
CA GLU A 62 6.57 -1.78 -27.98
C GLU A 62 6.28 -2.70 -26.80
N THR A 63 6.26 -2.17 -25.58
CA THR A 63 5.96 -2.94 -24.36
C THR A 63 4.45 -3.03 -24.08
N ASN A 64 3.62 -2.26 -24.81
CA ASN A 64 2.17 -2.24 -24.58
C ASN A 64 1.44 -3.37 -25.33
N CYS A 65 1.86 -4.60 -25.11
CA CYS A 65 1.20 -5.78 -25.65
C CYS A 65 1.18 -6.92 -24.62
N ALA A 66 0.26 -7.87 -24.81
CA ALA A 66 0.07 -8.98 -23.88
C ALA A 66 1.31 -9.86 -23.74
N GLU A 67 2.03 -10.09 -24.83
CA GLU A 67 3.23 -10.94 -24.84
C GLU A 67 4.30 -10.38 -23.90
N VAL A 68 4.69 -9.11 -24.07
CA VAL A 68 5.71 -8.45 -23.24
C VAL A 68 5.23 -8.30 -21.79
N TYR A 69 3.94 -7.98 -21.59
CA TYR A 69 3.37 -7.89 -20.25
C TYR A 69 3.52 -9.21 -19.49
N TYR A 70 3.21 -10.35 -20.11
CA TYR A 70 3.33 -11.64 -19.44
C TYR A 70 4.78 -12.08 -19.26
N GLN A 71 5.71 -11.70 -20.14
CA GLN A 71 7.15 -11.90 -19.96
C GLN A 71 7.65 -11.11 -18.73
N PHE A 72 7.30 -9.84 -18.60
CA PHE A 72 7.69 -9.02 -17.45
C PHE A 72 7.02 -9.48 -16.15
N ARG A 73 5.79 -9.99 -16.20
CA ARG A 73 5.16 -10.59 -15.03
C ARG A 73 5.86 -11.89 -14.59
N GLU A 74 6.29 -12.70 -15.52
CA GLU A 74 7.08 -13.90 -15.20
C GLU A 74 8.46 -13.53 -14.64
N GLU A 75 9.13 -12.54 -15.23
CA GLU A 75 10.40 -12.00 -14.73
C GLU A 75 10.24 -11.46 -13.30
N PHE A 76 9.20 -10.67 -13.05
CA PHE A 76 8.88 -10.16 -11.72
C PHE A 76 8.74 -11.29 -10.70
N ASN A 77 8.00 -12.34 -11.03
CA ASN A 77 7.78 -13.47 -10.13
C ASN A 77 9.03 -14.30 -9.86
N LYS A 78 10.03 -14.25 -10.75
CA LYS A 78 11.30 -15.01 -10.60
C LYS A 78 12.45 -14.17 -10.05
N SER A 79 12.41 -12.86 -10.26
CA SER A 79 13.51 -11.96 -9.89
C SER A 79 13.69 -11.89 -8.37
N GLN A 80 14.96 -11.91 -7.93
CA GLN A 80 15.37 -11.63 -6.56
C GLN A 80 16.04 -10.26 -6.40
N ASP A 81 16.21 -9.51 -7.51
CA ASP A 81 16.72 -8.14 -7.48
C ASP A 81 15.61 -7.16 -7.05
N PRO A 82 15.72 -6.52 -5.87
CA PRO A 82 14.69 -5.61 -5.38
C PRO A 82 14.48 -4.40 -6.29
N PHE A 83 15.55 -3.88 -6.91
CA PHE A 83 15.44 -2.74 -7.81
C PHE A 83 14.67 -3.10 -9.08
N ARG A 84 15.04 -4.20 -9.72
CA ARG A 84 14.35 -4.68 -10.91
C ARG A 84 12.88 -5.04 -10.62
N ARG A 85 12.62 -5.66 -9.47
CA ARG A 85 11.24 -5.93 -9.01
C ARG A 85 10.44 -4.64 -8.86
N ALA A 86 11.00 -3.60 -8.24
CA ALA A 86 10.32 -2.32 -8.07
C ALA A 86 9.98 -1.65 -9.41
N VAL A 87 10.90 -1.68 -10.38
CA VAL A 87 10.67 -1.17 -11.74
C VAL A 87 9.55 -1.94 -12.44
N LEU A 88 9.59 -3.27 -12.38
CA LEU A 88 8.56 -4.14 -12.96
C LEU A 88 7.21 -3.98 -12.24
N PHE A 89 7.20 -3.76 -10.93
CA PHE A 89 5.97 -3.58 -10.16
C PHE A 89 5.16 -2.37 -10.63
N LEU A 90 5.83 -1.23 -10.86
CA LEU A 90 5.17 -0.04 -11.44
C LEU A 90 4.60 -0.33 -12.82
N TYR A 91 5.38 -0.98 -13.69
CA TYR A 91 4.92 -1.36 -15.02
C TYR A 91 3.69 -2.28 -14.93
N LEU A 92 3.75 -3.35 -14.13
CA LEU A 92 2.68 -4.32 -13.98
C LEU A 92 1.40 -3.69 -13.40
N ASN A 93 1.52 -2.74 -12.47
CA ASN A 93 0.39 -1.98 -11.95
C ASN A 93 -0.26 -1.11 -13.04
N ARG A 94 0.55 -0.38 -13.84
CA ARG A 94 0.05 0.57 -14.84
C ARG A 94 -0.48 -0.10 -16.11
N TYR A 95 0.06 -1.25 -16.50
CA TYR A 95 -0.36 -2.02 -17.66
C TYR A 95 -1.32 -3.16 -17.30
N GLY A 96 -1.42 -3.51 -16.03
CA GLY A 96 -2.31 -4.54 -15.50
C GLY A 96 -3.77 -4.09 -15.41
N TYR A 97 -4.68 -5.05 -15.43
CA TYR A 97 -6.12 -4.82 -15.38
C TYR A 97 -6.52 -4.02 -14.13
N ASN A 98 -7.16 -2.87 -14.32
CA ASN A 98 -7.65 -1.93 -13.29
C ASN A 98 -6.59 -1.46 -12.28
N GLY A 99 -5.31 -1.53 -12.61
CA GLY A 99 -4.24 -1.15 -11.67
C GLY A 99 -4.21 -2.02 -10.40
N LEU A 100 -4.76 -3.24 -10.47
CA LEU A 100 -4.80 -4.14 -9.32
C LEU A 100 -3.39 -4.56 -8.89
N CYS A 101 -3.24 -4.75 -7.60
CA CYS A 101 -2.10 -5.43 -6.99
C CYS A 101 -2.63 -6.72 -6.35
N ARG A 102 -2.38 -7.86 -6.98
CA ARG A 102 -2.94 -9.15 -6.55
C ARG A 102 -1.93 -10.27 -6.75
N TYR A 103 -1.85 -11.12 -5.73
CA TYR A 103 -1.02 -12.31 -5.72
C TYR A 103 -1.87 -13.57 -5.57
N ASN A 104 -1.39 -14.69 -6.09
CA ASN A 104 -1.99 -15.99 -5.85
C ASN A 104 -1.49 -16.58 -4.51
N LEU A 105 -2.00 -17.76 -4.13
CA LEU A 105 -1.61 -18.45 -2.90
C LEU A 105 -0.12 -18.86 -2.84
N ARG A 106 0.60 -18.80 -3.97
CA ARG A 106 2.04 -19.05 -4.04
C ARG A 106 2.87 -17.76 -3.88
N GLY A 107 2.21 -16.61 -3.67
CA GLY A 107 2.87 -15.31 -3.62
C GLY A 107 3.28 -14.76 -4.97
N GLU A 108 2.75 -15.29 -6.09
CA GLU A 108 3.06 -14.82 -7.43
C GLU A 108 2.05 -13.75 -7.86
N PHE A 109 2.53 -12.63 -8.40
CA PHE A 109 1.70 -11.60 -9.01
C PHE A 109 0.93 -12.17 -10.20
N ASN A 110 -0.41 -12.05 -10.20
CA ASN A 110 -1.28 -12.76 -11.14
C ASN A 110 -2.31 -11.88 -11.84
N VAL A 111 -2.13 -10.55 -11.83
CA VAL A 111 -3.03 -9.64 -12.54
C VAL A 111 -2.90 -9.83 -14.06
N PRO A 112 -4.01 -9.90 -14.83
CA PRO A 112 -3.95 -9.98 -16.28
C PRO A 112 -3.63 -8.64 -16.94
N PHE A 113 -3.22 -8.66 -18.21
CA PHE A 113 -2.99 -7.46 -19.03
C PHE A 113 -4.25 -6.60 -19.17
N GLY A 114 -4.12 -5.29 -18.95
CA GLY A 114 -5.25 -4.36 -18.89
C GLY A 114 -5.74 -3.81 -20.23
N ARG A 115 -4.99 -4.00 -21.33
CA ARG A 115 -5.32 -3.55 -22.70
C ARG A 115 -5.59 -2.05 -22.83
N TYR A 116 -4.89 -1.23 -22.06
CA TYR A 116 -4.98 0.23 -22.17
C TYR A 116 -4.29 0.73 -23.46
N LYS A 117 -4.85 1.76 -24.09
CA LYS A 117 -4.26 2.35 -25.31
C LYS A 117 -2.91 3.02 -25.06
N LYS A 118 -2.79 3.72 -23.93
CA LYS A 118 -1.58 4.46 -23.55
C LYS A 118 -1.49 4.51 -22.02
N PRO A 119 -0.84 3.54 -21.38
CA PRO A 119 -0.56 3.61 -19.95
C PRO A 119 0.28 4.85 -19.63
N TYR A 120 -0.12 5.55 -18.56
CA TYR A 120 0.53 6.78 -18.14
C TYR A 120 1.79 6.48 -17.31
N PHE A 121 2.91 7.10 -17.65
CA PHE A 121 4.13 7.08 -16.85
C PHE A 121 4.10 8.22 -15.82
N PRO A 122 4.07 7.93 -14.52
CA PRO A 122 3.84 8.92 -13.46
C PRO A 122 5.15 9.59 -13.01
N GLU A 123 5.91 10.19 -13.94
CA GLU A 123 7.22 10.75 -13.63
C GLU A 123 7.17 11.89 -12.61
N ALA A 124 6.27 12.85 -12.80
CA ALA A 124 6.14 13.99 -11.89
C ALA A 124 5.69 13.53 -10.49
N GLU A 125 4.82 12.54 -10.41
CA GLU A 125 4.35 11.95 -9.16
C GLU A 125 5.45 11.16 -8.44
N LEU A 126 6.34 10.51 -9.17
CA LEU A 126 7.49 9.82 -8.59
C LEU A 126 8.46 10.80 -7.93
N TYR A 127 8.76 11.91 -8.58
CA TYR A 127 9.59 12.98 -7.99
C TYR A 127 8.91 13.63 -6.79
N HIS A 128 7.62 13.95 -6.90
CA HIS A 128 6.85 14.49 -5.77
C HIS A 128 6.82 13.53 -4.58
N PHE A 129 6.60 12.23 -4.85
CA PHE A 129 6.67 11.19 -3.82
C PHE A 129 8.04 11.17 -3.15
N ALA A 130 9.12 11.16 -3.94
CA ALA A 130 10.48 11.09 -3.43
C ALA A 130 10.84 12.30 -2.53
N GLU A 131 10.41 13.50 -2.91
CA GLU A 131 10.59 14.72 -2.11
C GLU A 131 9.84 14.58 -0.77
N LYS A 132 8.56 14.22 -0.80
CA LYS A 132 7.74 14.08 0.39
C LYS A 132 8.21 12.93 1.29
N ALA A 133 8.73 11.86 0.69
CA ALA A 133 9.22 10.68 1.38
C ALA A 133 10.48 10.93 2.23
N GLN A 134 11.16 12.08 2.10
CA GLN A 134 12.35 12.38 2.91
C GLN A 134 12.04 12.34 4.42
N ASN A 135 10.83 12.72 4.81
CA ASN A 135 10.35 12.71 6.20
C ASN A 135 9.55 11.44 6.56
N ALA A 136 9.55 10.43 5.69
CA ALA A 136 8.79 9.19 5.87
C ALA A 136 9.70 7.99 6.09
N PHE A 137 9.27 7.08 6.96
CA PHE A 137 9.88 5.78 7.21
C PHE A 137 8.91 4.70 6.74
N PHE A 138 9.36 3.83 5.84
CA PHE A 138 8.55 2.76 5.26
C PHE A 138 8.95 1.40 5.85
N TYR A 139 7.99 0.67 6.41
CA TYR A 139 8.18 -0.61 7.07
C TYR A 139 7.30 -1.70 6.42
N CYS A 140 7.91 -2.84 6.11
CA CYS A 140 7.17 -4.05 5.72
C CYS A 140 6.88 -4.85 7.00
N GLU A 141 5.78 -4.53 7.66
CA GLU A 141 5.43 -5.11 8.95
C GLU A 141 3.91 -5.15 9.16
N SER A 142 3.47 -5.81 10.23
CA SER A 142 2.05 -5.87 10.58
C SER A 142 1.53 -4.51 11.10
N TYR A 143 0.20 -4.33 11.04
CA TYR A 143 -0.45 -3.16 11.64
C TYR A 143 -0.17 -3.04 13.14
N ALA A 144 -0.09 -4.15 13.85
CA ALA A 144 0.21 -4.15 15.28
C ALA A 144 1.62 -3.61 15.58
N ASP A 145 2.63 -4.07 14.81
CA ASP A 145 4.01 -3.62 14.97
C ASP A 145 4.15 -2.13 14.63
N SER A 146 3.48 -1.66 13.57
CA SER A 146 3.56 -0.27 13.19
C SER A 146 2.79 0.65 14.14
N MET A 147 1.63 0.23 14.66
CA MET A 147 0.90 0.99 15.68
C MET A 147 1.66 1.07 17.00
N ALA A 148 2.44 0.04 17.36
CA ALA A 148 3.30 0.06 18.54
C ALA A 148 4.42 1.13 18.47
N ARG A 149 4.73 1.65 17.27
CA ARG A 149 5.70 2.76 17.09
C ARG A 149 5.13 4.14 17.41
N ALA A 150 3.81 4.23 17.61
CA ALA A 150 3.17 5.51 17.93
C ALA A 150 3.62 6.03 19.29
N ASP A 151 3.98 7.31 19.33
CA ASP A 151 4.36 8.08 20.51
C ASP A 151 3.35 9.21 20.80
N ASP A 152 3.57 9.97 21.85
CA ASP A 152 2.65 11.05 22.30
C ASP A 152 2.48 12.19 21.27
N ALA A 153 3.37 12.28 20.27
CA ALA A 153 3.28 13.24 19.17
C ALA A 153 2.55 12.67 17.94
N SER A 154 2.13 11.41 18.00
CA SER A 154 1.58 10.66 16.87
C SER A 154 0.06 10.80 16.74
N VAL A 155 -0.39 10.67 15.49
CA VAL A 155 -1.78 10.42 15.10
C VAL A 155 -1.78 9.15 14.26
N VAL A 156 -2.68 8.23 14.52
CA VAL A 156 -2.77 6.97 13.75
C VAL A 156 -3.97 7.03 12.81
N TYR A 157 -3.75 6.69 11.54
CA TYR A 157 -4.81 6.51 10.55
C TYR A 157 -4.77 5.09 10.00
N CYS A 158 -5.85 4.36 10.19
CA CYS A 158 -6.02 2.99 9.71
C CYS A 158 -7.08 2.93 8.59
N ASP A 159 -6.69 2.41 7.42
CA ASP A 159 -7.60 2.08 6.32
C ASP A 159 -7.46 0.57 5.98
N PRO A 160 -7.88 -0.31 6.90
CA PRO A 160 -7.77 -1.75 6.70
C PRO A 160 -8.69 -2.23 5.58
N PRO A 161 -8.47 -3.43 5.02
CA PRO A 161 -9.49 -4.07 4.20
C PRO A 161 -10.81 -4.14 4.97
N TYR A 162 -11.89 -3.59 4.38
CA TYR A 162 -13.14 -3.33 5.10
C TYR A 162 -13.87 -4.60 5.50
N ALA A 163 -14.56 -4.52 6.62
CA ALA A 163 -15.43 -5.58 7.09
C ALA A 163 -16.53 -5.90 6.05
N PRO A 164 -16.88 -7.19 5.83
CA PRO A 164 -17.91 -7.57 4.88
C PRO A 164 -19.28 -6.99 5.26
N LEU A 165 -20.03 -6.48 4.26
CA LEU A 165 -21.38 -5.94 4.46
C LEU A 165 -22.45 -7.00 4.75
N SER A 166 -22.18 -8.29 4.48
CA SER A 166 -23.14 -9.39 4.67
C SER A 166 -22.45 -10.71 4.96
N ALA A 167 -23.17 -11.65 5.59
CA ALA A 167 -22.71 -13.00 5.86
C ALA A 167 -22.35 -13.80 4.59
N THR A 168 -22.98 -13.50 3.45
CA THR A 168 -22.69 -14.13 2.15
C THR A 168 -21.35 -13.63 1.57
N ALA A 169 -20.96 -12.38 1.84
CA ALA A 169 -19.66 -11.84 1.49
C ALA A 169 -18.52 -12.47 2.30
N ASN A 170 -18.78 -12.94 3.52
CA ASN A 170 -17.84 -13.70 4.33
C ASN A 170 -17.40 -15.02 3.67
N PHE A 171 -18.29 -15.71 2.95
CA PHE A 171 -17.96 -17.00 2.31
C PHE A 171 -16.92 -16.83 1.16
N THR A 172 -16.93 -15.69 0.49
CA THR A 172 -15.96 -15.36 -0.56
C THR A 172 -14.63 -14.89 0.02
N ALA A 173 -14.66 -14.29 1.21
CA ALA A 173 -13.47 -13.79 1.92
C ALA A 173 -12.60 -14.93 2.51
N TYR A 174 -13.19 -16.09 2.84
CA TYR A 174 -12.46 -17.27 3.33
C TYR A 174 -11.48 -17.87 2.30
N HIS A 175 -11.64 -17.56 1.01
CA HIS A 175 -10.79 -18.07 -0.07
C HIS A 175 -9.69 -17.09 -0.55
N THR A 176 -9.64 -15.90 0.01
CA THR A 176 -8.58 -14.90 -0.28
C THR A 176 -7.93 -14.50 1.04
N ASN A 177 -6.65 -14.13 1.04
CA ASN A 177 -5.92 -13.56 2.20
C ASN A 177 -6.59 -12.25 2.67
N SER A 178 -7.83 -12.33 3.16
CA SER A 178 -8.61 -11.19 3.60
C SER A 178 -8.33 -10.91 5.08
N PHE A 179 -8.35 -9.65 5.43
CA PHE A 179 -8.31 -9.19 6.82
C PHE A 179 -9.53 -9.74 7.56
N THR A 180 -9.31 -10.63 8.54
CA THR A 180 -10.38 -11.39 9.20
C THR A 180 -11.14 -10.55 10.23
N LEU A 181 -12.32 -11.01 10.66
CA LEU A 181 -13.07 -10.35 11.74
C LEU A 181 -12.30 -10.34 13.06
N GLU A 182 -11.51 -11.38 13.33
CA GLU A 182 -10.61 -11.43 14.49
C GLU A 182 -9.52 -10.36 14.41
N GLN A 183 -8.98 -10.13 13.20
CA GLN A 183 -8.00 -9.07 12.97
C GLN A 183 -8.65 -7.68 13.06
N GLN A 184 -9.92 -7.53 12.65
CA GLN A 184 -10.68 -6.28 12.84
C GLN A 184 -10.87 -5.97 14.35
N ALA A 185 -11.29 -6.96 15.14
CA ALA A 185 -11.45 -6.83 16.58
C ALA A 185 -10.11 -6.50 17.27
N HIS A 186 -9.04 -7.21 16.91
CA HIS A 186 -7.70 -6.95 17.44
C HIS A 186 -7.17 -5.55 17.05
N LEU A 187 -7.49 -5.07 15.86
CA LEU A 187 -7.16 -3.68 15.46
C LEU A 187 -7.86 -2.67 16.38
N ALA A 188 -9.14 -2.91 16.70
CA ALA A 188 -9.91 -2.06 17.60
C ALA A 188 -9.33 -2.07 19.03
N GLU A 189 -8.96 -3.24 19.56
CA GLU A 189 -8.30 -3.37 20.88
C GLU A 189 -6.98 -2.57 20.94
N ILE A 190 -6.15 -2.65 19.90
CA ILE A 190 -4.91 -1.87 19.84
C ILE A 190 -5.24 -0.37 19.79
N ALA A 191 -6.24 0.03 19.02
CA ALA A 191 -6.66 1.43 18.90
C ALA A 191 -7.16 1.97 20.26
N GLU A 192 -7.95 1.22 21.01
CA GLU A 192 -8.36 1.58 22.39
C GLU A 192 -7.16 1.78 23.30
N GLY A 193 -6.19 0.86 23.27
CA GLY A 193 -4.96 0.99 24.06
C GLY A 193 -4.12 2.21 23.69
N LEU A 194 -4.17 2.69 22.45
CA LEU A 194 -3.52 3.94 22.05
C LEU A 194 -4.31 5.15 22.56
N VAL A 195 -5.63 5.13 22.47
CA VAL A 195 -6.50 6.21 22.99
C VAL A 195 -6.34 6.36 24.50
N ASP A 196 -6.21 5.28 25.26
CA ASP A 196 -5.91 5.32 26.70
C ASP A 196 -4.56 6.00 27.00
N ARG A 197 -3.62 5.94 26.04
CA ARG A 197 -2.34 6.68 26.07
C ARG A 197 -2.44 8.10 25.51
N HIS A 198 -3.66 8.59 25.24
CA HIS A 198 -3.93 9.89 24.60
C HIS A 198 -3.40 10.05 23.17
N ILE A 199 -3.18 8.97 22.46
CA ILE A 199 -2.77 8.95 21.05
C ILE A 199 -4.04 8.86 20.19
N PRO A 200 -4.37 9.88 19.37
CA PRO A 200 -5.58 9.85 18.54
C PRO A 200 -5.49 8.79 17.46
N VAL A 201 -6.56 8.01 17.31
CA VAL A 201 -6.71 7.00 16.25
C VAL A 201 -7.95 7.29 15.42
N LEU A 202 -7.83 7.21 14.11
CA LEU A 202 -8.92 7.28 13.14
C LEU A 202 -8.92 6.01 12.29
N ILE A 203 -10.01 5.25 12.31
CA ILE A 203 -10.17 4.03 11.50
C ILE A 203 -11.26 4.25 10.47
N SER A 204 -10.96 3.97 9.18
CA SER A 204 -11.93 3.91 8.11
C SER A 204 -12.50 2.51 7.98
N ASN A 205 -13.82 2.36 7.91
CA ASN A 205 -14.47 1.06 7.71
C ASN A 205 -15.89 1.21 7.17
N HIS A 206 -16.54 0.07 6.79
CA HIS A 206 -17.97 0.04 6.52
C HIS A 206 -18.78 0.30 7.81
N ASP A 207 -19.86 1.06 7.69
CA ASP A 207 -20.83 1.24 8.78
C ASP A 207 -21.72 0.01 8.89
N THR A 208 -21.37 -0.90 9.80
CA THR A 208 -22.10 -2.14 10.10
C THR A 208 -22.41 -2.22 11.60
N MET A 209 -23.35 -3.08 12.00
CA MET A 209 -23.59 -3.32 13.42
C MET A 209 -22.30 -3.76 14.13
N LEU A 210 -21.53 -4.65 13.52
CA LEU A 210 -20.29 -5.19 14.07
C LEU A 210 -19.22 -4.13 14.27
N THR A 211 -19.01 -3.23 13.28
CA THR A 211 -18.00 -2.16 13.38
C THR A 211 -18.41 -1.02 14.32
N ARG A 212 -19.67 -0.97 14.74
CA ARG A 212 -20.16 -0.03 15.77
C ARG A 212 -19.99 -0.57 17.19
N GLU A 213 -19.81 -1.90 17.33
CA GLU A 213 -19.59 -2.56 18.63
C GLU A 213 -18.11 -2.50 19.04
N TRP A 214 -17.22 -2.30 18.11
CA TRP A 214 -15.79 -2.07 18.32
C TRP A 214 -15.50 -0.57 18.47
#